data_9b088107e04343b96e08d2bb1d2afd4a
#
_entry.id   9b088107e04343b96e08d2bb1d2afd4a
#
_cell.length_a   1.000
_cell.length_b   1.000
_cell.length_c   1.000
_cell.angle_alpha   90.00
_cell.angle_beta   90.00
_cell.angle_gamma   90.00
#
_symmetry.space_group_name_H-M   'P 1'
#
loop_
_entity.id
_entity.type
_entity.pdbx_description
1 polymer ?
#
loop_
_entity_poly.entity_id
_entity_poly.type
_entity_poly.pdbx_seq_one_letter_code
_entity_poly.pdbx_strand_id
1 'polypeptide(L)'
;KLFMYAENYIYSPAIVKAAEILRKKKSRVIYMNAECSVHGSTSPLSKDWSLVGGGSIMRLGSHPIAGVLYLKQVESEIRGYKIKPVSVVADTGRIVADFPEEDKKHILSKFNDVEDFGHITLTFSDGTKAVILSSEHYMGGIQNHINLITNDGVLECLMTPPNNMRSFFM
;
A
#
# COMPACT_ATOMS: atom_id res chain seq x y z
N LYS A 1 -11.81 22.69 18.41
CA LYS A 1 -12.04 22.16 17.04
C LYS A 1 -11.56 20.71 17.01
N LEU A 2 -12.38 19.82 16.46
CA LEU A 2 -12.03 18.41 16.28
C LEU A 2 -11.31 18.28 14.94
N PHE A 3 -10.17 17.56 14.92
CA PHE A 3 -9.44 17.18 13.71
C PHE A 3 -9.39 15.65 13.65
N MET A 4 -9.75 15.07 12.50
CA MET A 4 -9.74 13.63 12.29
C MET A 4 -9.01 13.30 10.99
N TYR A 5 -8.12 12.29 11.03
CA TYR A 5 -7.52 11.70 9.85
C TYR A 5 -8.39 10.54 9.35
N ALA A 6 -8.76 10.58 8.09
CA ALA A 6 -9.70 9.62 7.50
C ALA A 6 -9.01 8.72 6.46
N GLU A 7 -8.09 7.85 6.93
CA GLU A 7 -7.58 6.77 6.10
C GLU A 7 -8.67 5.70 5.94
N ASN A 8 -9.17 5.54 4.71
CA ASN A 8 -10.36 4.73 4.44
C ASN A 8 -10.08 3.26 4.09
N TYR A 9 -8.84 2.89 3.73
CA TYR A 9 -8.54 1.52 3.29
C TYR A 9 -8.70 0.48 4.39
N ILE A 10 -8.45 0.85 5.63
CA ILE A 10 -8.68 -0.04 6.77
C ILE A 10 -10.15 -0.45 6.93
N TYR A 11 -11.08 0.29 6.33
CA TYR A 11 -12.51 0.00 6.31
C TYR A 11 -12.97 -0.71 5.03
N SER A 12 -12.06 -0.96 4.09
CA SER A 12 -12.38 -1.75 2.90
C SER A 12 -12.92 -3.13 3.30
N PRO A 13 -14.03 -3.60 2.70
CA PRO A 13 -14.62 -4.90 3.01
C PRO A 13 -13.62 -6.05 2.97
N ALA A 14 -12.68 -6.05 2.02
CA ALA A 14 -11.64 -7.07 1.92
C ALA A 14 -10.69 -7.06 3.13
N ILE A 15 -10.27 -5.89 3.58
CA ILE A 15 -9.39 -5.72 4.75
C ILE A 15 -10.10 -6.06 6.05
N VAL A 16 -11.34 -5.60 6.22
CA VAL A 16 -12.17 -5.97 7.37
C VAL A 16 -12.34 -7.47 7.46
N LYS A 17 -12.62 -8.12 6.31
CA LYS A 17 -12.77 -9.58 6.26
C LYS A 17 -11.46 -10.31 6.56
N ALA A 18 -10.34 -9.84 6.07
CA ALA A 18 -9.02 -10.39 6.41
C ALA A 18 -8.75 -10.31 7.92
N ALA A 19 -9.04 -9.17 8.55
CA ALA A 19 -8.91 -8.99 9.99
C ALA A 19 -9.80 -9.96 10.79
N GLU A 20 -11.05 -10.18 10.36
CA GLU A 20 -11.95 -11.16 10.98
C GLU A 20 -11.36 -12.59 10.88
N ILE A 21 -10.85 -12.98 9.70
CA ILE A 21 -10.25 -14.30 9.49
C ILE A 21 -9.01 -14.48 10.36
N LEU A 22 -8.11 -13.48 10.40
CA LEU A 22 -6.94 -13.53 11.29
C LEU A 22 -7.34 -13.75 12.75
N ARG A 23 -8.35 -13.01 13.25
CA ARG A 23 -8.86 -13.18 14.62
C ARG A 23 -9.44 -14.57 14.87
N LYS A 24 -10.26 -15.06 13.94
CA LYS A 24 -10.92 -16.37 14.06
C LYS A 24 -9.94 -17.53 14.02
N LYS A 25 -9.00 -17.51 13.08
CA LYS A 25 -8.02 -18.58 12.89
C LYS A 25 -6.77 -18.43 13.78
N LYS A 26 -6.54 -17.25 14.32
CA LYS A 26 -5.31 -16.89 15.04
C LYS A 26 -4.06 -17.11 14.19
N SER A 27 -4.18 -16.91 12.88
CA SER A 27 -3.10 -17.10 11.93
C SER A 27 -1.93 -16.16 12.21
N ARG A 28 -0.71 -16.58 11.89
CA ARG A 28 0.49 -15.75 11.99
C ARG A 28 0.86 -15.21 10.60
N VAL A 29 0.97 -13.92 10.47
CA VAL A 29 1.46 -13.29 9.23
C VAL A 29 2.95 -13.53 9.11
N ILE A 30 3.39 -14.10 7.97
CA ILE A 30 4.80 -14.32 7.64
C ILE A 30 5.35 -13.09 6.91
N TYR A 31 4.68 -12.69 5.84
CA TYR A 31 4.95 -11.43 5.16
C TYR A 31 3.68 -10.91 4.47
N MET A 32 3.72 -9.64 4.05
CA MET A 32 2.68 -9.02 3.23
C MET A 32 3.29 -8.42 1.98
N ASN A 33 2.51 -8.43 0.91
CA ASN A 33 2.79 -7.72 -0.34
C ASN A 33 1.60 -6.80 -0.61
N ALA A 34 1.86 -5.52 -0.79
CA ALA A 34 0.82 -4.52 -0.93
C ALA A 34 1.16 -3.52 -2.04
N GLU A 35 0.14 -3.05 -2.72
CA GLU A 35 0.31 -2.08 -3.80
C GLU A 35 -0.87 -1.11 -3.85
N CYS A 36 -0.56 0.14 -4.15
CA CYS A 36 -1.51 1.11 -4.68
C CYS A 36 -0.84 1.87 -5.81
N SER A 37 -1.21 1.53 -7.03
CA SER A 37 -0.71 2.14 -8.26
C SER A 37 -1.87 2.58 -9.13
N VAL A 38 -1.73 3.71 -9.80
CA VAL A 38 -2.76 4.30 -10.65
C VAL A 38 -2.20 4.72 -12.01
N HIS A 39 -3.10 5.04 -12.93
CA HIS A 39 -2.72 5.53 -14.27
C HIS A 39 -2.16 6.97 -14.26
N GLY A 40 -1.96 7.56 -13.08
CA GLY A 40 -1.42 8.90 -12.93
C GLY A 40 -2.45 9.94 -12.51
N SER A 41 -1.99 11.19 -12.42
CA SER A 41 -2.79 12.33 -12.01
C SER A 41 -2.66 13.48 -13.00
N THR A 42 -3.80 14.05 -13.36
CA THR A 42 -3.88 15.30 -14.14
C THR A 42 -3.96 16.55 -13.27
N SER A 43 -4.02 16.40 -11.95
CA SER A 43 -4.11 17.53 -11.02
C SER A 43 -2.85 18.39 -11.10
N PRO A 44 -2.97 19.70 -11.33
CA PRO A 44 -1.80 20.60 -11.34
C PRO A 44 -1.12 20.69 -9.97
N LEU A 45 -1.86 20.42 -8.88
CA LEU A 45 -1.32 20.46 -7.52
C LEU A 45 -0.39 19.29 -7.21
N SER A 46 -0.55 18.17 -7.92
CA SER A 46 0.22 16.94 -7.65
C SER A 46 1.66 16.95 -8.17
N LYS A 47 2.11 18.05 -8.78
CA LYS A 47 3.38 18.13 -9.52
C LYS A 47 4.56 18.61 -8.68
N ASP A 48 4.28 19.43 -7.67
CA ASP A 48 5.29 20.19 -6.95
C ASP A 48 5.30 19.81 -5.47
N TRP A 49 6.49 19.53 -4.95
CA TRP A 49 6.70 19.21 -3.54
C TRP A 49 6.11 20.26 -2.60
N SER A 50 6.29 21.54 -2.94
CA SER A 50 5.79 22.67 -2.13
C SER A 50 4.27 22.68 -1.94
N LEU A 51 3.53 22.02 -2.86
CA LEU A 51 2.06 21.95 -2.83
C LEU A 51 1.53 20.69 -2.18
N VAL A 52 2.21 19.55 -2.36
CA VAL A 52 1.71 18.23 -1.91
C VAL A 52 2.57 17.55 -0.87
N GLY A 53 3.82 17.99 -0.66
CA GLY A 53 4.73 17.41 0.33
C GLY A 53 5.27 16.03 0.00
N GLY A 54 5.08 15.55 -1.23
CA GLY A 54 5.58 14.25 -1.72
C GLY A 54 4.76 13.73 -2.90
N GLY A 55 5.28 12.75 -3.59
CA GLY A 55 4.67 12.17 -4.78
C GLY A 55 3.87 10.88 -4.50
N SER A 56 4.21 9.85 -5.24
CA SER A 56 3.52 8.56 -5.25
C SER A 56 3.39 7.93 -3.85
N ILE A 57 4.45 7.95 -3.04
CA ILE A 57 4.40 7.37 -1.69
C ILE A 57 3.42 8.12 -0.79
N MET A 58 3.45 9.45 -0.80
CA MET A 58 2.55 10.25 0.04
C MET A 58 1.09 10.15 -0.41
N ARG A 59 0.86 10.12 -1.72
CA ARG A 59 -0.49 10.14 -2.30
C ARG A 59 -1.13 8.77 -2.36
N LEU A 60 -0.38 7.75 -2.72
CA LEU A 60 -0.87 6.39 -2.97
C LEU A 60 -0.35 5.40 -1.94
N GLY A 61 0.95 5.45 -1.65
CA GLY A 61 1.61 4.52 -0.73
C GLY A 61 1.10 4.60 0.71
N SER A 62 0.56 5.75 1.13
CA SER A 62 -0.08 5.90 2.45
C SER A 62 -1.19 4.89 2.70
N HIS A 63 -1.96 4.52 1.67
CA HIS A 63 -3.07 3.57 1.77
C HIS A 63 -2.61 2.14 2.08
N PRO A 64 -1.73 1.51 1.27
CA PRO A 64 -1.24 0.17 1.59
C PRO A 64 -0.38 0.16 2.87
N ILE A 65 0.35 1.24 3.19
CA ILE A 65 1.07 1.35 4.47
C ILE A 65 0.08 1.26 5.64
N ALA A 66 -1.00 2.04 5.62
CA ALA A 66 -2.01 2.01 6.66
C ALA A 66 -2.69 0.65 6.80
N GLY A 67 -3.05 0.01 5.69
CA GLY A 67 -3.63 -1.34 5.69
C GLY A 67 -2.69 -2.39 6.27
N VAL A 68 -1.41 -2.36 5.90
CA VAL A 68 -0.38 -3.25 6.43
C VAL A 68 -0.19 -3.04 7.95
N LEU A 69 -0.08 -1.80 8.39
CA LEU A 69 0.07 -1.47 9.81
C LEU A 69 -1.16 -1.90 10.62
N TYR A 70 -2.36 -1.69 10.09
CA TYR A 70 -3.61 -2.13 10.71
C TYR A 70 -3.66 -3.66 10.88
N LEU A 71 -3.34 -4.42 9.84
CA LEU A 71 -3.35 -5.89 9.89
C LEU A 71 -2.29 -6.43 10.87
N LYS A 72 -1.13 -5.79 10.97
CA LYS A 72 -0.12 -6.12 12.01
C LYS A 72 -0.57 -5.72 13.41
N GLN A 73 -1.35 -4.65 13.56
CA GLN A 73 -1.97 -4.32 14.83
C GLN A 73 -2.99 -5.39 15.25
N VAL A 74 -3.83 -5.87 14.33
CA VAL A 74 -4.77 -6.98 14.57
C VAL A 74 -4.01 -8.24 15.02
N GLU A 75 -2.90 -8.58 14.36
CA GLU A 75 -2.07 -9.71 14.80
C GLU A 75 -1.47 -9.47 16.20
N SER A 76 -1.00 -8.26 16.49
CA SER A 76 -0.49 -7.87 17.80
C SER A 76 -1.53 -8.10 18.92
N GLU A 77 -2.78 -7.73 18.68
CA GLU A 77 -3.92 -7.97 19.59
C GLU A 77 -4.14 -9.49 19.81
N ILE A 78 -4.11 -10.28 18.74
CA ILE A 78 -4.26 -11.74 18.81
C ILE A 78 -3.14 -12.40 19.63
N ARG A 79 -1.90 -11.90 19.48
CA ARG A 79 -0.71 -12.44 20.16
C ARG A 79 -0.55 -11.97 21.60
N GLY A 80 -1.21 -10.90 22.00
CA GLY A 80 -1.07 -10.33 23.33
C GLY A 80 0.26 -9.59 23.56
N TYR A 81 1.01 -9.27 22.51
CA TYR A 81 2.23 -8.46 22.60
C TYR A 81 2.34 -7.50 21.41
N LYS A 82 3.04 -6.38 21.62
CA LYS A 82 3.12 -5.31 20.64
C LYS A 82 4.07 -5.68 19.49
N ILE A 83 3.54 -5.72 18.28
CA ILE A 83 4.31 -5.83 17.04
C ILE A 83 4.34 -4.43 16.39
N LYS A 84 5.52 -3.89 16.15
CA LYS A 84 5.71 -2.53 15.59
C LYS A 84 6.75 -2.56 14.48
N PRO A 85 6.70 -1.64 13.51
CA PRO A 85 7.78 -1.47 12.56
C PRO A 85 9.07 -1.04 13.30
N VAL A 86 10.19 -1.63 12.94
CA VAL A 86 11.53 -1.36 13.54
C VAL A 86 12.54 -0.91 12.51
N SER A 87 12.29 -1.16 11.23
CA SER A 87 13.15 -0.74 10.14
C SER A 87 12.35 -0.50 8.88
N VAL A 88 12.78 0.47 8.09
CA VAL A 88 12.28 0.75 6.75
C VAL A 88 13.47 0.88 5.79
N VAL A 89 13.33 0.25 4.62
CA VAL A 89 14.19 0.49 3.46
C VAL A 89 13.27 0.93 2.33
N ALA A 90 13.62 2.01 1.66
CA ALA A 90 12.83 2.53 0.57
C ALA A 90 13.72 2.89 -0.62
N ASP A 91 13.21 2.60 -1.82
CA ASP A 91 13.72 3.09 -3.09
C ASP A 91 12.63 3.94 -3.75
N THR A 92 12.99 5.15 -4.14
CA THR A 92 12.05 6.11 -4.72
C THR A 92 12.68 6.79 -5.92
N GLY A 93 11.87 7.13 -6.90
CA GLY A 93 12.41 7.76 -8.09
C GLY A 93 11.36 8.45 -8.95
N ARG A 94 11.88 9.21 -9.89
CA ARG A 94 11.14 9.77 -11.02
C ARG A 94 11.49 8.95 -12.26
N ILE A 95 10.91 7.74 -12.34
CA ILE A 95 11.34 6.70 -13.29
C ILE A 95 11.09 7.07 -14.76
N VAL A 96 10.16 7.98 -15.04
CA VAL A 96 9.85 8.43 -16.40
C VAL A 96 10.40 9.83 -16.72
N ALA A 97 11.13 10.45 -15.80
CA ALA A 97 11.61 11.83 -15.97
C ALA A 97 12.45 12.01 -17.24
N ASP A 98 13.34 11.06 -17.51
CA ASP A 98 14.30 11.11 -18.60
C ASP A 98 13.84 10.37 -19.88
N PHE A 99 12.59 9.90 -19.92
CA PHE A 99 12.04 9.28 -21.13
C PHE A 99 11.90 10.34 -22.24
N PRO A 100 12.11 9.95 -23.52
CA PRO A 100 11.78 10.79 -24.67
C PRO A 100 10.29 11.18 -24.66
N GLU A 101 9.96 12.34 -25.20
CA GLU A 101 8.57 12.84 -25.19
C GLU A 101 7.59 11.92 -25.97
N GLU A 102 8.07 11.22 -27.01
CA GLU A 102 7.28 10.24 -27.74
C GLU A 102 6.85 9.05 -26.86
N ASP A 103 7.65 8.67 -25.87
CA ASP A 103 7.34 7.59 -24.93
C ASP A 103 6.42 8.06 -23.78
N LYS A 104 6.35 9.38 -23.58
CA LYS A 104 5.52 10.00 -22.54
C LYS A 104 4.08 10.33 -22.96
N LYS A 105 3.70 10.13 -24.22
CA LYS A 105 2.41 10.58 -24.76
C LYS A 105 1.18 10.04 -24.02
N HIS A 106 1.29 8.88 -23.40
CA HIS A 106 0.20 8.23 -22.64
C HIS A 106 0.38 8.37 -21.12
N ILE A 107 1.46 8.99 -20.65
CA ILE A 107 1.73 9.21 -19.23
C ILE A 107 1.00 10.46 -18.78
N LEU A 108 0.05 10.29 -17.85
CA LEU A 108 -0.76 11.41 -17.34
C LEU A 108 -0.01 12.27 -16.33
N SER A 109 0.78 11.64 -15.46
CA SER A 109 1.51 12.32 -14.40
C SER A 109 2.78 12.98 -14.99
N LYS A 110 2.79 14.31 -14.97
CA LYS A 110 3.95 15.13 -15.37
C LYS A 110 4.46 15.86 -14.14
N PHE A 111 5.25 15.15 -13.33
CA PHE A 111 5.78 15.68 -12.07
C PHE A 111 7.03 16.55 -12.29
N ASN A 112 7.17 17.59 -11.48
CA ASN A 112 8.31 18.51 -11.51
C ASN A 112 9.43 18.02 -10.58
N ASP A 113 9.13 17.88 -9.28
CA ASP A 113 10.12 17.59 -8.24
C ASP A 113 9.68 16.54 -7.21
N VAL A 114 8.57 15.84 -7.45
CA VAL A 114 8.08 14.74 -6.61
C VAL A 114 8.32 13.39 -7.28
N GLU A 115 8.44 12.33 -6.47
CA GLU A 115 8.60 10.96 -6.95
C GLU A 115 7.31 10.44 -7.60
N ASP A 116 7.44 9.66 -8.68
CA ASP A 116 6.34 8.98 -9.39
C ASP A 116 6.31 7.48 -9.12
N PHE A 117 7.31 6.98 -8.42
CA PHE A 117 7.50 5.59 -8.05
C PHE A 117 8.07 5.47 -6.64
N GLY A 118 7.61 4.47 -5.89
CA GLY A 118 8.16 4.12 -4.60
C GLY A 118 8.00 2.65 -4.26
N HIS A 119 9.08 2.05 -3.79
CA HIS A 119 9.13 0.70 -3.26
C HIS A 119 9.64 0.74 -1.82
N ILE A 120 8.90 0.12 -0.90
CA ILE A 120 9.19 0.16 0.53
C ILE A 120 9.21 -1.25 1.09
N THR A 121 10.22 -1.57 1.89
CA THR A 121 10.24 -2.77 2.74
C THR A 121 10.18 -2.35 4.20
N LEU A 122 9.12 -2.72 4.90
CA LEU A 122 8.99 -2.61 6.36
C LEU A 122 9.45 -3.90 7.00
N THR A 123 10.25 -3.79 8.08
CA THR A 123 10.56 -4.92 8.97
C THR A 123 9.90 -4.66 10.31
N PHE A 124 9.18 -5.67 10.83
CA PHE A 124 8.51 -5.60 12.13
C PHE A 124 9.35 -6.21 13.23
N SER A 125 9.02 -5.87 14.49
CA SER A 125 9.75 -6.32 15.69
C SER A 125 9.74 -7.85 15.91
N ASP A 126 8.84 -8.57 15.24
CA ASP A 126 8.78 -10.04 15.24
C ASP A 126 9.56 -10.68 14.07
N GLY A 127 10.30 -9.88 13.30
CA GLY A 127 11.10 -10.30 12.16
C GLY A 127 10.34 -10.41 10.84
N THR A 128 9.02 -10.30 10.84
CA THR A 128 8.18 -10.36 9.63
C THR A 128 8.35 -9.10 8.77
N LYS A 129 7.93 -9.16 7.52
CA LYS A 129 8.15 -8.08 6.56
C LYS A 129 6.87 -7.71 5.82
N ALA A 130 6.83 -6.45 5.35
CA ALA A 130 5.89 -6.05 4.32
C ALA A 130 6.62 -5.33 3.19
N VAL A 131 6.29 -5.70 1.96
CA VAL A 131 6.77 -5.06 0.74
C VAL A 131 5.62 -4.24 0.16
N ILE A 132 5.87 -2.97 -0.10
CA ILE A 132 4.85 -2.03 -0.55
C ILE A 132 5.35 -1.33 -1.81
N LEU A 133 4.50 -1.29 -2.82
CA LEU A 133 4.73 -0.58 -4.07
C LEU A 133 3.71 0.54 -4.23
N SER A 134 4.15 1.68 -4.73
CA SER A 134 3.26 2.72 -5.24
C SER A 134 3.80 3.32 -6.53
N SER A 135 2.94 3.50 -7.52
CA SER A 135 3.33 4.05 -8.82
C SER A 135 2.20 4.86 -9.45
N GLU A 136 2.58 5.91 -10.17
CA GLU A 136 1.68 6.73 -10.98
C GLU A 136 1.60 6.26 -12.45
N HIS A 137 2.12 5.06 -12.76
CA HIS A 137 2.30 4.60 -14.14
C HIS A 137 1.63 3.25 -14.44
N TYR A 138 0.59 2.90 -13.69
CA TYR A 138 -0.17 1.68 -13.93
C TYR A 138 -1.20 1.90 -15.05
N MET A 139 -0.79 1.68 -16.30
CA MET A 139 -1.60 1.97 -17.50
C MET A 139 -2.93 1.21 -17.59
N GLY A 140 -3.10 0.14 -16.81
CA GLY A 140 -4.34 -0.64 -16.72
C GLY A 140 -5.45 -0.02 -15.86
N GLY A 141 -5.24 1.18 -15.32
CA GLY A 141 -6.22 1.88 -14.47
C GLY A 141 -5.78 1.97 -13.02
N ILE A 142 -6.23 1.07 -12.16
CA ILE A 142 -5.88 1.04 -10.73
C ILE A 142 -5.48 -0.37 -10.34
N GLN A 143 -4.30 -0.51 -9.76
CA GLN A 143 -3.87 -1.71 -9.04
C GLN A 143 -3.86 -1.42 -7.55
N ASN A 144 -4.66 -2.15 -6.78
CA ASN A 144 -4.80 -1.90 -5.37
C ASN A 144 -5.10 -3.19 -4.62
N HIS A 145 -4.11 -3.68 -3.87
CA HIS A 145 -4.23 -4.94 -3.15
C HIS A 145 -3.36 -4.99 -1.90
N ILE A 146 -3.72 -5.88 -0.98
CA ILE A 146 -2.85 -6.37 0.09
C ILE A 146 -2.98 -7.89 0.15
N ASN A 147 -1.90 -8.60 -0.06
CA ASN A 147 -1.82 -10.03 0.08
C ASN A 147 -1.09 -10.37 1.38
N LEU A 148 -1.73 -11.19 2.22
CA LEU A 148 -1.15 -11.70 3.44
C LEU A 148 -0.78 -13.16 3.25
N ILE A 149 0.47 -13.47 3.46
CA ILE A 149 0.98 -14.83 3.52
C ILE A 149 1.09 -15.20 4.99
N THR A 150 0.35 -16.22 5.39
CA THR A 150 0.26 -16.67 6.78
C THR A 150 0.83 -18.06 6.95
N ASN A 151 0.99 -18.49 8.20
CA ASN A 151 1.47 -19.85 8.51
C ASN A 151 0.52 -20.97 8.09
N ASP A 152 -0.73 -20.65 7.76
CA ASP A 152 -1.80 -21.61 7.45
C ASP A 152 -2.58 -21.27 6.16
N GLY A 153 -2.13 -20.27 5.40
CA GLY A 153 -2.78 -19.92 4.14
C GLY A 153 -2.38 -18.57 3.54
N VAL A 154 -3.16 -18.15 2.56
CA VAL A 154 -2.99 -16.86 1.88
C VAL A 154 -4.34 -16.13 1.88
N LEU A 155 -4.32 -14.84 2.14
CA LEU A 155 -5.44 -13.92 2.00
C LEU A 155 -5.10 -12.88 0.93
N GLU A 156 -5.80 -12.90 -0.19
CA GLU A 156 -5.66 -11.93 -1.27
C GLU A 156 -6.79 -10.90 -1.15
N CYS A 157 -6.45 -9.68 -0.73
CA CYS A 157 -7.40 -8.58 -0.56
C CYS A 157 -7.28 -7.63 -1.75
N LEU A 158 -8.26 -7.63 -2.64
CA LEU A 158 -8.34 -6.71 -3.78
C LEU A 158 -9.27 -5.56 -3.42
N MET A 159 -8.74 -4.33 -3.34
CA MET A 159 -9.51 -3.13 -3.05
C MET A 159 -9.90 -2.36 -4.33
N THR A 160 -9.40 -2.78 -5.49
CA THR A 160 -9.92 -2.33 -6.78
C THR A 160 -11.33 -2.89 -6.99
N PRO A 161 -12.29 -2.14 -7.53
CA PRO A 161 -13.60 -2.72 -7.86
C PRO A 161 -13.45 -4.00 -8.70
N PRO A 162 -14.17 -5.07 -8.39
CA PRO A 162 -15.32 -5.21 -7.50
C PRO A 162 -15.04 -5.37 -5.99
N ASN A 163 -13.84 -5.07 -5.49
CA ASN A 163 -13.52 -5.14 -4.05
C ASN A 163 -13.76 -6.53 -3.47
N ASN A 164 -13.03 -7.51 -3.95
CA ASN A 164 -13.17 -8.91 -3.58
C ASN A 164 -11.98 -9.40 -2.75
N MET A 165 -12.15 -10.58 -2.16
CA MET A 165 -11.09 -11.27 -1.42
C MET A 165 -11.08 -12.74 -1.81
N ARG A 166 -9.89 -13.32 -1.91
CA ARG A 166 -9.68 -14.76 -2.02
C ARG A 166 -8.88 -15.24 -0.82
N SER A 167 -9.16 -16.45 -0.38
CA SER A 167 -8.42 -17.08 0.72
C SER A 167 -8.17 -18.54 0.42
N PHE A 168 -6.96 -19.00 0.72
CA PHE A 168 -6.52 -20.37 0.54
C PHE A 168 -5.94 -20.86 1.86
N PHE A 169 -6.40 -21.98 2.35
CA PHE A 169 -5.92 -22.60 3.59
C PHE A 169 -5.56 -24.06 3.35
N MET A 170 -4.55 -24.52 4.06
CA MET A 170 -4.20 -25.93 4.16
C MET A 170 -4.89 -26.55 5.37
#